data_8436b9582dde379ccd938af599ab0db0
#
_entry.id   8436b9582dde379ccd938af599ab0db0
#
_cell.length_a   1.000
_cell.length_b   1.000
_cell.length_c   1.000
_cell.angle_alpha   90.00
_cell.angle_beta   90.00
_cell.angle_gamma   90.00
#
_symmetry.space_group_name_H-M   'P 1'
#
loop_
_entity.id
_entity.type
_entity.pdbx_description
1 polymer ?
#
loop_
_entity_poly.entity_id
_entity_poly.type
_entity_poly.pdbx_seq_one_letter_code
_entity_poly.pdbx_strand_id
1 'polypeptide(L)' 'MTNPTTLERAFALARSGDCSNVNDIRQRLRAERFDQVDAHLAGPAITRQLRELCAAARDSSSASA' A
#
# COMPACT_ATOMS: atom_id res chain seq x y z
N MET A 1 7.48 9.98 19.18
CA MET A 1 7.17 9.06 18.11
C MET A 1 6.28 9.73 17.09
N THR A 2 6.68 9.63 15.84
CA THR A 2 5.91 10.25 14.78
C THR A 2 5.01 9.20 14.12
N ASN A 3 3.77 9.59 13.88
CA ASN A 3 2.88 8.72 13.14
C ASN A 3 3.31 8.69 11.67
N PRO A 4 3.19 7.54 10.99
CA PRO A 4 3.52 7.50 9.57
C PRO A 4 2.55 8.34 8.77
N THR A 5 3.05 8.91 7.68
CA THR A 5 2.18 9.62 6.76
C THR A 5 1.33 8.60 6.00
N THR A 6 0.29 9.08 5.34
CA THR A 6 -0.56 8.22 4.52
C THR A 6 0.26 7.45 3.50
N LEU A 7 1.19 8.10 2.83
CA LEU A 7 2.04 7.44 1.84
C LEU A 7 2.98 6.43 2.46
N GLU A 8 3.59 6.77 3.58
CA GLU A 8 4.47 5.84 4.28
C GLU A 8 3.73 4.57 4.69
N ARG A 9 2.53 4.74 5.22
CA ARG A 9 1.71 3.59 5.60
C ARG A 9 1.31 2.77 4.39
N ALA A 10 0.98 3.45 3.28
CA ALA A 10 0.62 2.76 2.04
C ALA A 10 1.77 1.89 1.54
N PHE A 11 2.98 2.42 1.56
CA PHE A 11 4.15 1.65 1.14
C PHE A 11 4.42 0.49 2.09
N ALA A 12 4.25 0.71 3.38
CA ALA A 12 4.42 -0.38 4.35
C ALA A 12 3.43 -1.51 4.10
N LEU A 13 2.17 -1.17 3.85
CA LEU A 13 1.15 -2.17 3.55
C LEU A 13 1.46 -2.93 2.27
N ALA A 14 1.94 -2.21 1.25
CA ALA A 14 2.30 -2.85 -0.01
C ALA A 14 3.44 -3.85 0.17
N ARG A 15 4.43 -3.48 0.97
CA ARG A 15 5.60 -4.34 1.20
C ARG A 15 5.30 -5.53 2.11
N SER A 16 4.34 -5.36 3.00
CA SER A 16 4.04 -6.41 3.98
C SER A 16 3.34 -7.62 3.35
N GLY A 17 2.74 -7.44 2.18
CA GLY A 17 1.97 -8.49 1.56
C GLY A 17 0.55 -8.61 2.07
N ASP A 18 0.14 -7.76 3.01
CA ASP A 18 -1.23 -7.79 3.54
C ASP A 18 -2.25 -7.33 2.51
N CYS A 19 -1.83 -6.53 1.55
CA CYS A 19 -2.71 -6.00 0.52
C CYS A 19 -2.33 -6.58 -0.84
N SER A 20 -3.31 -7.08 -1.57
CA SER A 20 -3.07 -7.70 -2.88
C SER A 20 -2.95 -6.66 -3.99
N ASN A 21 -3.56 -5.50 -3.81
CA ASN A 21 -3.58 -4.47 -4.85
C ASN A 21 -3.78 -3.10 -4.19
N VAL A 22 -3.76 -2.08 -5.04
CA VAL A 22 -3.87 -0.70 -4.55
C VAL A 22 -5.22 -0.45 -3.89
N ASN A 23 -6.27 -1.07 -4.39
CA ASN A 23 -7.59 -0.89 -3.81
C ASN A 23 -7.63 -1.41 -2.36
N ASP A 24 -6.98 -2.54 -2.09
CA ASP A 24 -6.89 -3.06 -0.74
C ASP A 24 -6.14 -2.09 0.17
N ILE A 25 -5.06 -1.50 -0.33
CA ILE A 25 -4.31 -0.49 0.42
C ILE A 25 -5.20 0.68 0.77
N ARG A 26 -5.96 1.15 -0.22
CA ARG A 26 -6.87 2.27 -0.01
C ARG A 26 -7.90 1.97 1.07
N GLN A 27 -8.50 0.80 1.01
CA GLN A 27 -9.50 0.41 1.99
C GLN A 27 -8.89 0.28 3.38
N ARG A 28 -7.70 -0.28 3.48
CA ARG A 28 -7.03 -0.40 4.76
C ARG A 28 -6.72 0.97 5.37
N LEU A 29 -6.26 1.89 4.55
CA LEU A 29 -5.96 3.24 5.02
C LEU A 29 -7.21 3.93 5.52
N ARG A 30 -8.33 3.75 4.83
CA ARG A 30 -9.59 4.30 5.29
C ARG A 30 -10.02 3.69 6.62
N ALA A 31 -9.83 2.40 6.77
CA ALA A 31 -10.15 1.70 8.02
C ALA A 31 -9.29 2.22 9.17
N GLU A 32 -8.06 2.63 8.87
CA GLU A 32 -7.15 3.20 9.87
C GLU A 32 -7.37 4.70 10.05
N ARG A 33 -8.37 5.26 9.39
CA ARG A 33 -8.79 6.65 9.52
C ARG A 33 -7.77 7.67 9.02
N PHE A 34 -7.02 7.29 8.01
CA PHE A 34 -6.16 8.27 7.35
C PHE A 34 -6.99 9.20 6.50
N ASP A 35 -6.60 10.48 6.49
CA ASP A 35 -7.30 11.48 5.71
C ASP A 35 -6.79 11.53 4.28
N GLN A 36 -7.67 11.92 3.37
CA GLN A 36 -7.32 12.20 1.98
C GLN A 36 -6.61 11.03 1.30
N VAL A 37 -7.03 9.82 1.64
CA VAL A 37 -6.44 8.62 1.07
C VAL A 37 -6.51 8.63 -0.45
N ASP A 38 -7.67 8.96 -1.00
CA ASP A 38 -7.86 8.99 -2.45
C ASP A 38 -6.94 10.02 -3.11
N ALA A 39 -6.81 11.19 -2.50
CA ALA A 39 -5.95 12.24 -3.04
C ALA A 39 -4.49 11.81 -3.06
N HIS A 40 -4.03 11.18 -1.99
CA HIS A 40 -2.65 10.72 -1.92
C HIS A 40 -2.36 9.59 -2.90
N LEU A 41 -3.33 8.73 -3.14
CA LEU A 41 -3.13 7.57 -4.00
C LEU A 41 -3.60 7.80 -5.43
N ALA A 42 -4.01 9.02 -5.78
CA ALA A 42 -4.50 9.32 -7.11
C ALA A 42 -3.37 9.50 -8.14
N GLY A 43 -2.16 9.80 -7.70
CA GLY A 43 -1.05 10.01 -8.61
C GLY A 43 -0.66 8.75 -9.36
N PRO A 44 -0.45 8.82 -10.67
CA PRO A 44 -0.10 7.61 -11.44
C PRO A 44 1.23 7.01 -11.03
N ALA A 45 2.21 7.82 -10.66
CA ALA A 45 3.51 7.31 -10.23
C ALA A 45 3.39 6.55 -8.91
N ILE A 46 2.64 7.09 -7.96
CA ILE A 46 2.43 6.45 -6.67
C ILE A 46 1.67 5.13 -6.84
N THR A 47 0.61 5.16 -7.62
CA THR A 47 -0.20 3.97 -7.87
C THR A 47 0.67 2.86 -8.49
N ARG A 48 1.49 3.23 -9.45
CA ARG A 48 2.37 2.28 -10.11
C ARG A 48 3.37 1.65 -9.14
N GLN A 49 3.99 2.48 -8.30
CA GLN A 49 4.94 2.00 -7.31
C GLN A 49 4.29 1.04 -6.31
N LEU A 50 3.11 1.39 -5.86
CA LEU A 50 2.39 0.53 -4.93
C LEU A 50 2.04 -0.81 -5.57
N ARG A 51 1.62 -0.79 -6.83
CA ARG A 51 1.32 -2.03 -7.55
C ARG A 51 2.55 -2.90 -7.68
N GLU A 52 3.69 -2.31 -8.00
CA GLU A 52 4.93 -3.05 -8.11
C GLU A 52 5.35 -3.68 -6.79
N LEU A 53 5.18 -2.94 -5.69
CA LEU A 53 5.50 -3.47 -4.37
C LEU A 53 4.58 -4.61 -3.98
N CYS A 54 3.29 -4.49 -4.28
CA CYS A 54 2.34 -5.56 -4.01
C CYS A 54 2.70 -6.81 -4.80
N ALA A 55 3.05 -6.64 -6.07
CA ALA A 55 3.43 -7.76 -6.91
C ALA A 55 4.71 -8.43 -6.39
N ALA A 56 5.69 -7.64 -5.99
CA ALA A 56 6.93 -8.17 -5.45
C ALA A 56 6.71 -8.94 -4.15
N ALA A 57 5.84 -8.43 -3.30
CA ALA A 57 5.52 -9.10 -2.05
C ALA A 57 4.82 -10.43 -2.29
N ARG A 58 3.93 -10.47 -3.27
CA ARG A 58 3.23 -11.70 -3.63
C ARG A 58 4.19 -12.73 -4.21
N ASP A 59 5.10 -12.29 -5.06
CA ASP A 59 6.10 -13.19 -5.64
C ASP A 59 6.99 -13.78 -4.56
N SER A 60 7.41 -12.96 -3.60
CA SER A 60 8.22 -13.44 -2.50
C SER A 60 7.49 -14.48 -1.67
N SER A 61 6.21 -14.26 -1.40
CA SER A 61 5.40 -15.22 -0.67
C SER A 61 5.26 -16.52 -1.44
N SER A 62 5.06 -16.44 -2.74
CA SER A 62 4.94 -17.62 -3.59
C SER A 62 6.25 -18.39 -3.64
N ALA A 63 7.36 -17.67 -3.71
CA ALA A 63 8.67 -18.29 -3.82
C ALA A 63 9.06 -19.05 -2.55
N SER A 64 8.55 -18.62 -1.40
CA SER A 64 8.89 -19.26 -0.14
C SER A 64 8.08 -20.51 0.14
N ALA A 65 7.09 -20.75 -0.66
CA ALA A 65 6.29 -21.98 -0.54
C ALA A 65 7.01 -23.14 -1.25
#